data_76b1f2fb7c01838f321e1e2d51041088
#
_entry.id   76b1f2fb7c01838f321e1e2d51041088
#
_cell.length_a   1.000
_cell.length_b   1.000
_cell.length_c   1.000
_cell.angle_alpha   90.00
_cell.angle_beta   90.00
_cell.angle_gamma   90.00
#
_symmetry.space_group_name_H-M   'P 1'
#
loop_
_entity.id
_entity.type
_entity.pdbx_description
1 polymer ?
#
loop_
_entity_poly.entity_id
_entity_poly.type
_entity_poly.pdbx_seq_one_letter_code
_entity_poly.pdbx_strand_id
1 'polypeptide(L)'
;MTDEQKIVISSSEEKNFDKQIRPNLFDDFIGQSSIVKSLKTYITAAKQREEALDHILLYGPPGLGKTTLSNIIATELEKGFLSTSGPVISIPGDLSGMLTNLQDRDVFFIDEIHRVNTTVEEYLYSAMEDFKIDILIDSGPNARTVRIDLEPFTLVGATTRLGNISTPMRDRFGAIFRLDFYQKNEIFKILKRTASILQMNIQDDALIEIAGRSRGTPRIANRVLKRVRDFAQVKNVKEINLEDARSSLDSIGIDENGLENMDRKILKNLIVNHNGGPTCLLYTSDAADEGLGVDLGG
;
A
#
# COMPACT_ATOMS: atom_id res chain seq x y z
N MET A 1 -22.29 20.16 -12.03
CA MET A 1 -21.61 19.06 -11.35
C MET A 1 -20.98 19.65 -10.09
N THR A 2 -21.37 19.16 -8.93
CA THR A 2 -20.86 19.62 -7.64
C THR A 2 -19.41 19.13 -7.44
N ASP A 3 -18.61 19.83 -6.64
CA ASP A 3 -17.22 19.46 -6.36
C ASP A 3 -17.07 18.03 -5.79
N GLU A 4 -18.08 17.56 -5.05
CA GLU A 4 -18.15 16.15 -4.57
C GLU A 4 -18.26 15.15 -5.73
N GLN A 5 -19.00 15.43 -6.78
CA GLN A 5 -19.09 14.56 -7.96
C GLN A 5 -17.77 14.49 -8.73
N LYS A 6 -17.01 15.60 -8.79
CA LYS A 6 -15.67 15.60 -9.40
C LYS A 6 -14.67 14.79 -8.60
N ILE A 7 -14.73 14.82 -7.25
CA ILE A 7 -13.85 14.04 -6.38
C ILE A 7 -14.13 12.53 -6.50
N VAL A 8 -15.40 12.14 -6.60
CA VAL A 8 -15.80 10.73 -6.75
C VAL A 8 -15.38 10.17 -8.11
N ILE A 9 -15.53 10.94 -9.18
CA ILE A 9 -15.13 10.52 -10.55
C ILE A 9 -13.60 10.37 -10.61
N SER A 10 -12.83 11.32 -10.06
CA SER A 10 -11.35 11.22 -10.03
C SER A 10 -10.84 10.00 -9.24
N SER A 11 -11.51 9.65 -8.15
CA SER A 11 -11.15 8.49 -7.33
C SER A 11 -11.44 7.14 -8.02
N SER A 12 -12.47 7.07 -8.84
CA SER A 12 -12.82 5.86 -9.61
C SER A 12 -11.86 5.65 -10.80
N GLU A 13 -11.47 6.72 -11.48
CA GLU A 13 -10.50 6.66 -12.58
C GLU A 13 -9.08 6.30 -12.08
N GLU A 14 -8.68 6.81 -10.92
CA GLU A 14 -7.40 6.43 -10.30
C GLU A 14 -7.39 4.95 -9.89
N LYS A 15 -8.47 4.43 -9.33
CA LYS A 15 -8.59 3.00 -8.99
C LYS A 15 -8.55 2.10 -10.21
N ASN A 16 -9.18 2.51 -11.32
CA ASN A 16 -9.13 1.75 -12.58
C ASN A 16 -7.74 1.78 -13.21
N PHE A 17 -7.08 2.93 -13.21
CA PHE A 17 -5.70 3.07 -13.66
C PHE A 17 -4.76 2.16 -12.87
N ASP A 18 -4.82 2.23 -11.54
CA ASP A 18 -4.00 1.40 -10.67
C ASP A 18 -4.21 -0.10 -10.90
N LYS A 19 -5.44 -0.53 -11.19
CA LYS A 19 -5.72 -1.94 -11.50
C LYS A 19 -5.08 -2.40 -12.80
N GLN A 20 -5.07 -1.57 -13.84
CA GLN A 20 -4.49 -1.92 -15.15
C GLN A 20 -2.99 -2.12 -15.10
N ILE A 21 -2.28 -1.32 -14.30
CA ILE A 21 -0.81 -1.35 -14.25
C ILE A 21 -0.25 -2.32 -13.21
N ARG A 22 -1.09 -2.84 -12.28
CA ARG A 22 -0.63 -3.77 -11.24
C ARG A 22 -0.19 -5.09 -11.86
N PRO A 23 0.99 -5.61 -11.46
CA PRO A 23 1.37 -6.98 -11.80
C PRO A 23 0.46 -7.99 -11.07
N ASN A 24 0.16 -9.10 -11.75
CA ASN A 24 -0.64 -10.18 -11.20
C ASN A 24 0.18 -11.42 -10.85
N LEU A 25 1.41 -11.53 -11.36
CA LEU A 25 2.33 -12.65 -11.14
C LEU A 25 3.67 -12.13 -10.60
N PHE A 26 4.40 -13.01 -9.92
CA PHE A 26 5.76 -12.67 -9.45
C PHE A 26 6.72 -12.33 -10.59
N ASP A 27 6.55 -12.91 -11.76
CA ASP A 27 7.44 -12.67 -12.91
C ASP A 27 7.30 -11.23 -13.45
N ASP A 28 6.14 -10.62 -13.26
CA ASP A 28 5.87 -9.23 -13.59
C ASP A 28 6.24 -8.25 -12.47
N PHE A 29 6.51 -8.76 -11.27
CA PHE A 29 6.78 -7.95 -10.09
C PHE A 29 8.27 -7.59 -10.03
N ILE A 30 8.58 -6.31 -10.20
CA ILE A 30 9.94 -5.79 -10.20
C ILE A 30 10.32 -5.34 -8.80
N GLY A 31 11.53 -5.69 -8.37
CA GLY A 31 12.10 -5.33 -7.08
C GLY A 31 11.75 -6.28 -5.94
N GLN A 32 12.17 -5.95 -4.71
CA GLN A 32 11.98 -6.77 -3.50
C GLN A 32 12.43 -8.24 -3.69
N SER A 33 13.53 -8.49 -4.41
CA SER A 33 13.93 -9.80 -4.93
C SER A 33 14.07 -10.88 -3.84
N SER A 34 14.56 -10.52 -2.64
CA SER A 34 14.68 -11.46 -1.51
C SER A 34 13.31 -11.91 -1.00
N ILE A 35 12.36 -10.98 -0.89
CA ILE A 35 10.98 -11.25 -0.45
C ILE A 35 10.30 -12.15 -1.47
N VAL A 36 10.37 -11.80 -2.75
CA VAL A 36 9.78 -12.59 -3.85
C VAL A 36 10.33 -14.01 -3.85
N LYS A 37 11.66 -14.17 -3.70
CA LYS A 37 12.29 -15.51 -3.63
C LYS A 37 11.75 -16.32 -2.45
N SER A 38 11.65 -15.74 -1.27
CA SER A 38 11.10 -16.42 -0.09
C SER A 38 9.64 -16.80 -0.29
N LEU A 39 8.82 -15.88 -0.78
CA LEU A 39 7.39 -16.13 -1.05
C LEU A 39 7.19 -17.23 -2.09
N LYS A 40 7.95 -17.26 -3.20
CA LYS A 40 7.91 -18.35 -4.19
C LYS A 40 8.23 -19.71 -3.53
N THR A 41 9.21 -19.75 -2.63
CA THR A 41 9.56 -20.99 -1.91
C THR A 41 8.41 -21.43 -0.99
N TYR A 42 7.85 -20.52 -0.19
CA TYR A 42 6.77 -20.84 0.75
C TYR A 42 5.49 -21.29 0.04
N ILE A 43 5.12 -20.59 -1.02
CA ILE A 43 3.95 -20.94 -1.85
C ILE A 43 4.14 -22.32 -2.50
N THR A 44 5.32 -22.59 -3.06
CA THR A 44 5.62 -23.91 -3.65
C THR A 44 5.49 -25.01 -2.61
N ALA A 45 6.04 -24.81 -1.42
CA ALA A 45 5.99 -25.79 -0.34
C ALA A 45 4.55 -26.00 0.16
N ALA A 46 3.75 -24.93 0.34
CA ALA A 46 2.35 -25.03 0.73
C ALA A 46 1.51 -25.77 -0.31
N LYS A 47 1.71 -25.49 -1.60
CA LYS A 47 1.04 -26.23 -2.70
C LYS A 47 1.39 -27.71 -2.70
N GLN A 48 2.67 -28.09 -2.48
CA GLN A 48 3.12 -29.48 -2.42
C GLN A 48 2.54 -30.26 -1.25
N ARG A 49 2.30 -29.60 -0.09
CA ARG A 49 1.70 -30.21 1.09
C ARG A 49 0.17 -30.17 1.09
N GLU A 50 -0.41 -29.44 0.12
CA GLU A 50 -1.84 -29.16 0.07
C GLU A 50 -2.39 -28.48 1.36
N GLU A 51 -1.59 -27.60 1.95
CA GLU A 51 -1.90 -26.85 3.17
C GLU A 51 -2.11 -25.36 2.86
N ALA A 52 -2.78 -24.65 3.79
CA ALA A 52 -2.80 -23.19 3.76
C ALA A 52 -1.37 -22.66 3.96
N LEU A 53 -1.06 -21.56 3.28
CA LEU A 53 0.21 -20.87 3.50
C LEU A 53 0.20 -20.23 4.90
N ASP A 54 1.33 -20.21 5.57
CA ASP A 54 1.50 -19.50 6.84
C ASP A 54 1.06 -18.04 6.72
N HIS A 55 0.55 -17.46 7.80
CA HIS A 55 0.15 -16.07 7.83
C HIS A 55 1.36 -15.14 7.60
N ILE A 56 1.17 -14.09 6.83
CA ILE A 56 2.24 -13.18 6.39
C ILE A 56 1.94 -11.74 6.80
N LEU A 57 2.94 -11.08 7.38
CA LEU A 57 2.89 -9.64 7.67
C LEU A 57 3.84 -8.88 6.74
N LEU A 58 3.27 -7.95 5.95
CA LEU A 58 4.01 -7.05 5.09
C LEU A 58 4.07 -5.65 5.72
N TYR A 59 5.27 -5.13 6.00
CA TYR A 59 5.40 -3.80 6.56
C TYR A 59 6.38 -2.91 5.79
N GLY A 60 6.21 -1.60 5.91
CA GLY A 60 7.06 -0.61 5.25
C GLY A 60 6.28 0.62 4.79
N PRO A 61 6.96 1.64 4.26
CA PRO A 61 6.36 2.86 3.78
C PRO A 61 5.19 2.65 2.82
N PRO A 62 4.28 3.62 2.67
CA PRO A 62 3.16 3.52 1.74
C PRO A 62 3.65 3.51 0.28
N GLY A 63 2.89 2.84 -0.60
CA GLY A 63 3.16 2.87 -2.05
C GLY A 63 4.25 1.92 -2.56
N LEU A 64 4.79 1.02 -1.72
CA LEU A 64 5.85 0.06 -2.07
C LEU A 64 5.35 -1.29 -2.60
N GLY A 65 4.03 -1.48 -2.72
CA GLY A 65 3.46 -2.68 -3.34
C GLY A 65 2.94 -3.75 -2.38
N LYS A 66 2.70 -3.45 -1.08
CA LYS A 66 2.14 -4.41 -0.10
C LYS A 66 0.86 -5.08 -0.60
N THR A 67 -0.14 -4.30 -0.98
CA THR A 67 -1.42 -4.79 -1.52
C THR A 67 -1.24 -5.57 -2.84
N THR A 68 -0.27 -5.16 -3.66
CA THR A 68 0.05 -5.86 -4.92
C THR A 68 0.63 -7.23 -4.65
N LEU A 69 1.61 -7.33 -3.73
CA LEU A 69 2.18 -8.61 -3.31
C LEU A 69 1.13 -9.55 -2.73
N SER A 70 0.21 -9.02 -1.91
CA SER A 70 -0.86 -9.83 -1.33
C SER A 70 -1.80 -10.42 -2.39
N ASN A 71 -2.11 -9.66 -3.42
CA ASN A 71 -2.91 -10.16 -4.54
C ASN A 71 -2.13 -11.21 -5.37
N ILE A 72 -0.83 -10.99 -5.61
CA ILE A 72 0.03 -11.95 -6.30
C ILE A 72 0.09 -13.28 -5.52
N ILE A 73 0.22 -13.24 -4.19
CA ILE A 73 0.20 -14.45 -3.35
C ILE A 73 -1.05 -15.29 -3.61
N ALA A 74 -2.23 -14.66 -3.63
CA ALA A 74 -3.48 -15.37 -3.90
C ALA A 74 -3.52 -15.94 -5.32
N THR A 75 -3.10 -15.15 -6.31
CA THR A 75 -3.04 -15.59 -7.71
C THR A 75 -2.08 -16.78 -7.89
N GLU A 76 -0.90 -16.72 -7.29
CA GLU A 76 0.10 -17.79 -7.34
C GLU A 76 -0.34 -19.04 -6.57
N LEU A 77 -1.13 -18.90 -5.51
CA LEU A 77 -1.78 -20.01 -4.81
C LEU A 77 -2.96 -20.60 -5.59
N GLU A 78 -3.47 -19.90 -6.61
CA GLU A 78 -4.69 -20.26 -7.35
C GLU A 78 -5.92 -20.31 -6.42
N LYS A 79 -6.00 -19.36 -5.46
CA LYS A 79 -7.02 -19.28 -4.44
C LYS A 79 -7.75 -17.93 -4.46
N GLY A 80 -8.89 -17.86 -3.80
CA GLY A 80 -9.67 -16.65 -3.66
C GLY A 80 -8.91 -15.55 -2.91
N PHE A 81 -9.26 -14.30 -3.18
CA PHE A 81 -8.67 -13.13 -2.53
C PHE A 81 -9.76 -12.24 -1.97
N LEU A 82 -9.92 -12.24 -0.65
CA LEU A 82 -10.80 -11.32 0.06
C LEU A 82 -9.98 -10.20 0.68
N SER A 83 -10.27 -8.95 0.36
CA SER A 83 -9.51 -7.80 0.88
C SER A 83 -10.39 -6.83 1.66
N THR A 84 -9.87 -6.37 2.77
CA THR A 84 -10.46 -5.34 3.63
C THR A 84 -9.38 -4.41 4.20
N SER A 85 -9.75 -3.51 5.08
CA SER A 85 -8.81 -2.67 5.83
C SER A 85 -9.17 -2.63 7.31
N GLY A 86 -8.16 -2.43 8.17
CA GLY A 86 -8.35 -2.38 9.62
C GLY A 86 -9.51 -1.49 10.07
N PRO A 87 -9.62 -0.24 9.58
CA PRO A 87 -10.72 0.66 9.94
C PRO A 87 -12.14 0.20 9.56
N VAL A 88 -12.26 -0.69 8.59
CA VAL A 88 -13.57 -1.23 8.14
C VAL A 88 -14.08 -2.30 9.09
N ILE A 89 -13.18 -3.02 9.76
CA ILE A 89 -13.54 -4.04 10.73
C ILE A 89 -13.74 -3.38 12.10
N SER A 90 -14.96 -2.93 12.36
CA SER A 90 -15.28 -2.16 13.57
C SER A 90 -15.69 -3.03 14.75
N ILE A 91 -16.38 -4.13 14.50
CA ILE A 91 -16.89 -5.06 15.50
C ILE A 91 -16.56 -6.52 15.13
N PRO A 92 -16.55 -7.44 16.10
CA PRO A 92 -16.30 -8.86 15.83
C PRO A 92 -17.27 -9.49 14.79
N GLY A 93 -18.50 -9.01 14.71
CA GLY A 93 -19.46 -9.45 13.71
C GLY A 93 -19.04 -9.18 12.26
N ASP A 94 -18.38 -8.04 12.00
CA ASP A 94 -17.85 -7.71 10.67
C ASP A 94 -16.78 -8.73 10.26
N LEU A 95 -15.86 -9.02 11.20
CA LEU A 95 -14.79 -10.01 10.99
C LEU A 95 -15.36 -11.40 10.75
N SER A 96 -16.32 -11.82 11.60
CA SER A 96 -16.95 -13.15 11.50
C SER A 96 -17.63 -13.33 10.16
N GLY A 97 -18.38 -12.32 9.70
CA GLY A 97 -19.05 -12.37 8.40
C GLY A 97 -18.06 -12.47 7.22
N MET A 98 -16.87 -11.88 7.34
CA MET A 98 -15.83 -12.02 6.31
C MET A 98 -15.17 -13.40 6.36
N LEU A 99 -14.81 -13.90 7.55
CA LEU A 99 -14.09 -15.17 7.69
C LEU A 99 -14.94 -16.39 7.32
N THR A 100 -16.23 -16.37 7.63
CA THR A 100 -17.16 -17.47 7.27
C THR A 100 -17.46 -17.58 5.77
N ASN A 101 -17.11 -16.54 4.98
CA ASN A 101 -17.24 -16.58 3.52
C ASN A 101 -15.97 -17.08 2.80
N LEU A 102 -14.87 -17.30 3.53
CA LEU A 102 -13.63 -17.82 2.94
C LEU A 102 -13.80 -19.30 2.58
N GLN A 103 -13.20 -19.67 1.45
CA GLN A 103 -13.08 -21.06 1.03
C GLN A 103 -11.73 -21.64 1.47
N ASP A 104 -11.58 -22.97 1.37
CA ASP A 104 -10.33 -23.67 1.72
C ASP A 104 -9.11 -23.03 1.06
N ARG A 105 -8.18 -22.60 1.91
CA ARG A 105 -6.89 -21.98 1.55
C ARG A 105 -6.97 -20.61 0.87
N ASP A 106 -8.11 -19.91 0.96
CA ASP A 106 -8.24 -18.54 0.48
C ASP A 106 -7.30 -17.59 1.19
N VAL A 107 -6.99 -16.48 0.53
CA VAL A 107 -6.15 -15.40 1.09
C VAL A 107 -7.05 -14.26 1.58
N PHE A 108 -6.99 -14.02 2.88
CA PHE A 108 -7.64 -12.88 3.53
C PHE A 108 -6.62 -11.76 3.75
N PHE A 109 -6.84 -10.61 3.12
CA PHE A 109 -5.94 -9.46 3.19
C PHE A 109 -6.54 -8.33 4.02
N ILE A 110 -5.79 -7.86 5.03
CA ILE A 110 -6.16 -6.69 5.85
C ILE A 110 -5.10 -5.60 5.65
N ASP A 111 -5.48 -4.52 4.95
CA ASP A 111 -4.63 -3.33 4.86
C ASP A 111 -4.73 -2.49 6.15
N GLU A 112 -3.64 -1.79 6.51
CA GLU A 112 -3.55 -1.02 7.74
C GLU A 112 -3.98 -1.82 8.98
N ILE A 113 -3.54 -3.08 9.09
CA ILE A 113 -3.95 -4.02 10.14
C ILE A 113 -3.71 -3.48 11.57
N HIS A 114 -2.73 -2.58 11.75
CA HIS A 114 -2.48 -1.88 13.02
C HIS A 114 -3.63 -0.98 13.50
N ARG A 115 -4.65 -0.76 12.67
CA ARG A 115 -5.86 0.02 12.98
C ARG A 115 -7.06 -0.86 13.36
N VAL A 116 -6.90 -2.16 13.40
CA VAL A 116 -7.88 -3.08 13.97
C VAL A 116 -7.96 -2.81 15.48
N ASN A 117 -9.15 -2.71 16.03
CA ASN A 117 -9.31 -2.49 17.48
C ASN A 117 -9.00 -3.76 18.26
N THR A 118 -8.63 -3.62 19.54
CA THR A 118 -8.19 -4.72 20.40
C THR A 118 -9.23 -5.82 20.52
N THR A 119 -10.51 -5.48 20.59
CA THR A 119 -11.59 -6.48 20.71
C THR A 119 -11.64 -7.37 19.46
N VAL A 120 -11.54 -6.80 18.28
CA VAL A 120 -11.51 -7.56 17.01
C VAL A 120 -10.22 -8.35 16.87
N GLU A 121 -9.11 -7.80 17.35
CA GLU A 121 -7.79 -8.44 17.33
C GLU A 121 -7.80 -9.77 18.10
N GLU A 122 -8.49 -9.84 19.25
CA GLU A 122 -8.64 -11.07 20.04
C GLU A 122 -9.37 -12.18 19.25
N TYR A 123 -10.38 -11.83 18.45
CA TYR A 123 -11.05 -12.79 17.57
C TYR A 123 -10.15 -13.27 16.44
N LEU A 124 -9.28 -12.39 15.91
CA LEU A 124 -8.28 -12.78 14.92
C LEU A 124 -7.29 -13.80 15.47
N TYR A 125 -6.91 -13.73 16.75
CA TYR A 125 -5.99 -14.71 17.34
C TYR A 125 -6.51 -16.14 17.21
N SER A 126 -7.75 -16.39 17.65
CA SER A 126 -8.37 -17.72 17.57
C SER A 126 -8.57 -18.16 16.12
N ALA A 127 -8.93 -17.23 15.24
CA ALA A 127 -9.11 -17.53 13.82
C ALA A 127 -7.78 -17.91 13.14
N MET A 128 -6.65 -17.29 13.53
CA MET A 128 -5.33 -17.59 12.96
C MET A 128 -4.73 -18.89 13.51
N GLU A 129 -4.92 -19.20 14.79
CA GLU A 129 -4.31 -20.37 15.42
C GLU A 129 -5.12 -21.64 15.22
N ASP A 130 -6.43 -21.56 15.49
CA ASP A 130 -7.30 -22.71 15.56
C ASP A 130 -8.29 -22.85 14.40
N PHE A 131 -8.33 -21.86 13.50
CA PHE A 131 -9.36 -21.73 12.46
C PHE A 131 -10.79 -21.80 13.06
N LYS A 132 -10.99 -21.07 14.15
CA LYS A 132 -12.27 -21.01 14.87
C LYS A 132 -12.55 -19.60 15.31
N ILE A 133 -13.85 -19.28 15.39
CA ILE A 133 -14.30 -18.01 15.92
C ILE A 133 -15.46 -18.21 16.86
N ASP A 134 -15.40 -17.61 18.05
CA ASP A 134 -16.46 -17.66 19.04
C ASP A 134 -17.34 -16.43 18.93
N ILE A 135 -18.62 -16.58 18.59
CA ILE A 135 -19.57 -15.47 18.41
C ILE A 135 -20.56 -15.45 19.57
N LEU A 136 -20.74 -14.28 20.19
CA LEU A 136 -21.79 -14.04 21.15
C LEU A 136 -23.09 -13.75 20.42
N ILE A 137 -24.14 -14.60 20.60
CA ILE A 137 -25.44 -14.45 19.94
C ILE A 137 -26.35 -13.49 20.70
N ASP A 138 -26.25 -13.44 22.03
CA ASP A 138 -27.07 -12.61 22.90
C ASP A 138 -26.25 -11.79 23.87
N SER A 139 -26.79 -10.67 24.32
CA SER A 139 -26.24 -9.82 25.38
C SER A 139 -27.02 -10.01 26.69
N GLY A 140 -26.32 -10.11 27.83
CA GLY A 140 -26.91 -10.22 29.16
C GLY A 140 -26.74 -11.57 29.82
N PRO A 141 -27.52 -11.88 30.90
CA PRO A 141 -27.33 -13.08 31.70
C PRO A 141 -27.54 -14.41 30.95
N ASN A 142 -28.17 -14.38 29.78
CA ASN A 142 -28.42 -15.53 28.92
C ASN A 142 -27.50 -15.56 27.68
N ALA A 143 -26.43 -14.78 27.67
CA ALA A 143 -25.48 -14.75 26.56
C ALA A 143 -25.00 -16.17 26.24
N ARG A 144 -25.11 -16.56 24.98
CA ARG A 144 -24.61 -17.84 24.45
C ARG A 144 -23.49 -17.58 23.47
N THR A 145 -22.40 -18.31 23.66
CA THR A 145 -21.29 -18.32 22.70
C THR A 145 -21.50 -19.47 21.75
N VAL A 146 -21.46 -19.21 20.45
CA VAL A 146 -21.43 -20.24 19.41
C VAL A 146 -20.07 -20.23 18.77
N ARG A 147 -19.42 -21.38 18.78
CA ARG A 147 -18.16 -21.61 18.07
C ARG A 147 -18.44 -22.02 16.64
N ILE A 148 -17.80 -21.32 15.71
CA ILE A 148 -17.87 -21.60 14.28
C ILE A 148 -16.49 -22.05 13.83
N ASP A 149 -16.42 -23.21 13.19
CA ASP A 149 -15.22 -23.68 12.52
C ASP A 149 -15.08 -22.94 11.19
N LEU A 150 -13.87 -22.53 10.86
CA LEU A 150 -13.50 -21.82 9.63
C LEU A 150 -12.70 -22.74 8.72
N GLU A 151 -12.86 -22.56 7.42
CA GLU A 151 -11.93 -23.20 6.47
C GLU A 151 -10.51 -22.66 6.70
N PRO A 152 -9.47 -23.49 6.57
CA PRO A 152 -8.08 -23.05 6.64
C PRO A 152 -7.82 -21.93 5.63
N PHE A 153 -7.27 -20.82 6.08
CA PHE A 153 -6.99 -19.64 5.26
C PHE A 153 -5.62 -19.05 5.55
N THR A 154 -5.14 -18.21 4.66
CA THR A 154 -3.92 -17.42 4.86
C THR A 154 -4.27 -15.97 5.12
N LEU A 155 -3.92 -15.46 6.32
CA LEU A 155 -3.99 -14.03 6.59
C LEU A 155 -2.75 -13.32 6.04
N VAL A 156 -2.95 -12.31 5.21
CA VAL A 156 -1.88 -11.38 4.83
C VAL A 156 -2.19 -10.01 5.42
N GLY A 157 -1.45 -9.62 6.45
CA GLY A 157 -1.55 -8.30 7.06
C GLY A 157 -0.61 -7.30 6.37
N ALA A 158 -1.08 -6.06 6.17
CA ALA A 158 -0.21 -4.97 5.73
C ALA A 158 -0.24 -3.81 6.71
N THR A 159 0.93 -3.21 6.97
CA THR A 159 1.04 -2.06 7.87
C THR A 159 2.13 -1.10 7.44
N THR A 160 1.94 0.19 7.74
CA THR A 160 2.99 1.19 7.68
C THR A 160 3.71 1.38 9.03
N ARG A 161 3.13 0.83 10.12
CA ARG A 161 3.56 1.06 11.50
C ARG A 161 3.67 -0.26 12.27
N LEU A 162 4.77 -1.00 12.04
CA LEU A 162 5.00 -2.29 12.71
C LEU A 162 4.94 -2.18 14.24
N GLY A 163 5.44 -1.08 14.82
CA GLY A 163 5.44 -0.86 16.26
C GLY A 163 4.04 -0.73 16.89
N ASN A 164 3.00 -0.47 16.09
CA ASN A 164 1.62 -0.37 16.57
C ASN A 164 0.87 -1.70 16.52
N ILE A 165 1.50 -2.78 16.06
CA ILE A 165 0.94 -4.13 16.12
C ILE A 165 1.37 -4.74 17.45
N SER A 166 0.41 -5.33 18.17
CA SER A 166 0.68 -6.01 19.45
C SER A 166 1.66 -7.17 19.28
N THR A 167 2.41 -7.48 20.33
CA THR A 167 3.33 -8.63 20.31
C THR A 167 2.59 -9.95 20.06
N PRO A 168 1.44 -10.22 20.73
CA PRO A 168 0.68 -11.44 20.48
C PRO A 168 0.24 -11.59 19.01
N MET A 169 -0.16 -10.47 18.36
CA MET A 169 -0.51 -10.50 16.95
C MET A 169 0.70 -10.78 16.05
N ARG A 170 1.86 -10.19 16.35
CA ARG A 170 3.07 -10.41 15.56
C ARG A 170 3.55 -11.84 15.60
N ASP A 171 3.48 -12.47 16.77
CA ASP A 171 3.96 -13.84 16.99
C ASP A 171 3.14 -14.89 16.23
N ARG A 172 1.94 -14.53 15.78
CA ARG A 172 1.06 -15.40 14.97
C ARG A 172 1.35 -15.35 13.48
N PHE A 173 2.18 -14.41 13.03
CA PHE A 173 2.63 -14.40 11.65
C PHE A 173 3.85 -15.30 11.46
N GLY A 174 3.73 -16.33 10.62
CA GLY A 174 4.83 -17.24 10.29
C GLY A 174 5.96 -16.57 9.51
N ALA A 175 5.65 -15.45 8.80
CA ALA A 175 6.65 -14.67 8.08
C ALA A 175 6.35 -13.17 8.17
N ILE A 176 7.39 -12.37 8.42
CA ILE A 176 7.31 -10.91 8.50
C ILE A 176 8.32 -10.32 7.51
N PHE A 177 7.82 -9.57 6.51
CA PHE A 177 8.65 -8.99 5.47
C PHE A 177 8.60 -7.47 5.49
N ARG A 178 9.80 -6.86 5.49
CA ARG A 178 9.96 -5.42 5.32
C ARG A 178 10.12 -5.08 3.84
N LEU A 179 9.24 -4.23 3.31
CA LEU A 179 9.42 -3.65 1.99
C LEU A 179 10.25 -2.38 2.09
N ASP A 180 11.31 -2.32 1.30
CA ASP A 180 12.22 -1.19 1.23
C ASP A 180 11.97 -0.33 -0.01
N PHE A 181 12.52 0.89 -0.01
CA PHE A 181 12.48 1.75 -1.18
C PHE A 181 13.20 1.11 -2.36
N TYR A 182 12.65 1.32 -3.54
CA TYR A 182 13.18 0.77 -4.79
C TYR A 182 14.38 1.56 -5.27
N GLN A 183 15.31 0.87 -5.90
CA GLN A 183 16.43 1.50 -6.59
C GLN A 183 15.94 2.21 -7.86
N LYS A 184 16.70 3.24 -8.31
CA LYS A 184 16.34 4.02 -9.51
C LYS A 184 16.14 3.14 -10.76
N ASN A 185 16.97 2.11 -10.93
CA ASN A 185 16.86 1.18 -12.04
C ASN A 185 15.63 0.27 -11.96
N GLU A 186 15.17 -0.08 -10.77
CA GLU A 186 13.93 -0.84 -10.57
C GLU A 186 12.70 0.02 -10.89
N ILE A 187 12.69 1.27 -10.41
CA ILE A 187 11.64 2.24 -10.76
C ILE A 187 11.61 2.49 -12.27
N PHE A 188 12.76 2.64 -12.93
CA PHE A 188 12.82 2.76 -14.38
C PHE A 188 12.14 1.58 -15.08
N LYS A 189 12.45 0.34 -14.67
CA LYS A 189 11.81 -0.86 -15.24
C LYS A 189 10.30 -0.87 -15.02
N ILE A 190 9.84 -0.47 -13.83
CA ILE A 190 8.41 -0.34 -13.50
C ILE A 190 7.75 0.69 -14.42
N LEU A 191 8.36 1.85 -14.59
CA LEU A 191 7.85 2.92 -15.46
C LEU A 191 7.82 2.47 -16.93
N LYS A 192 8.85 1.78 -17.40
CA LYS A 192 8.91 1.24 -18.77
C LYS A 192 7.79 0.25 -19.04
N ARG A 193 7.54 -0.67 -18.11
CA ARG A 193 6.39 -1.58 -18.16
C ARG A 193 5.06 -0.81 -18.16
N THR A 194 4.91 0.17 -17.28
CA THR A 194 3.69 0.98 -17.19
C THR A 194 3.47 1.78 -18.48
N ALA A 195 4.50 2.40 -19.03
CA ALA A 195 4.42 3.14 -20.30
C ALA A 195 3.98 2.23 -21.46
N SER A 196 4.50 1.01 -21.51
CA SER A 196 4.09 0.01 -22.51
C SER A 196 2.61 -0.37 -22.39
N ILE A 197 2.13 -0.64 -21.16
CA ILE A 197 0.71 -0.96 -20.90
C ILE A 197 -0.20 0.20 -21.32
N LEU A 198 0.24 1.43 -21.10
CA LEU A 198 -0.49 2.65 -21.43
C LEU A 198 -0.29 3.08 -22.89
N GLN A 199 0.48 2.34 -23.68
CA GLN A 199 0.81 2.66 -25.07
C GLN A 199 1.41 4.07 -25.24
N MET A 200 2.23 4.48 -24.26
CA MET A 200 2.90 5.78 -24.29
C MET A 200 4.18 5.69 -25.12
N ASN A 201 4.36 6.64 -26.02
CA ASN A 201 5.64 6.82 -26.72
C ASN A 201 6.50 7.79 -25.92
N ILE A 202 7.47 7.27 -25.16
CA ILE A 202 8.34 8.01 -24.25
C ILE A 202 9.76 7.44 -24.30
N GLN A 203 10.75 8.33 -24.33
CA GLN A 203 12.16 7.97 -24.41
C GLN A 203 12.69 7.44 -23.05
N ASP A 204 13.67 6.56 -23.11
CA ASP A 204 14.23 5.93 -21.90
C ASP A 204 14.89 6.95 -20.94
N ASP A 205 15.50 8.01 -21.47
CA ASP A 205 16.08 9.12 -20.66
C ASP A 205 15.02 9.92 -19.90
N ALA A 206 13.85 10.15 -20.50
CA ALA A 206 12.72 10.75 -19.83
C ALA A 206 12.18 9.85 -18.69
N LEU A 207 12.11 8.54 -18.90
CA LEU A 207 11.74 7.56 -17.85
C LEU A 207 12.77 7.53 -16.72
N ILE A 208 14.06 7.63 -17.03
CA ILE A 208 15.16 7.68 -16.04
C ILE A 208 15.07 8.95 -15.19
N GLU A 209 14.70 10.08 -15.80
CA GLU A 209 14.47 11.35 -15.08
C GLU A 209 13.30 11.23 -14.11
N ILE A 210 12.16 10.70 -14.55
CA ILE A 210 10.97 10.44 -13.70
C ILE A 210 11.32 9.48 -12.57
N ALA A 211 12.08 8.40 -12.86
CA ALA A 211 12.52 7.45 -11.85
C ALA A 211 13.38 8.12 -10.77
N GLY A 212 14.29 9.02 -11.16
CA GLY A 212 15.12 9.78 -10.23
C GLY A 212 14.32 10.65 -9.25
N ARG A 213 13.25 11.28 -9.75
CA ARG A 213 12.39 12.16 -8.94
C ARG A 213 11.27 11.45 -8.19
N SER A 214 11.21 10.10 -8.25
CA SER A 214 10.12 9.29 -7.64
C SER A 214 10.42 8.79 -6.21
N ARG A 215 11.54 9.18 -5.64
CA ARG A 215 11.95 8.83 -4.25
C ARG A 215 11.84 7.32 -3.95
N GLY A 216 12.16 6.46 -4.91
CA GLY A 216 12.12 5.00 -4.75
C GLY A 216 10.72 4.42 -4.49
N THR A 217 9.65 5.15 -4.85
CA THR A 217 8.27 4.73 -4.57
C THR A 217 7.48 4.49 -5.86
N PRO A 218 7.10 3.24 -6.18
CA PRO A 218 6.36 2.90 -7.41
C PRO A 218 5.05 3.69 -7.58
N ARG A 219 4.29 3.90 -6.50
CA ARG A 219 3.04 4.68 -6.55
C ARG A 219 3.29 6.12 -6.98
N ILE A 220 4.34 6.76 -6.44
CA ILE A 220 4.72 8.12 -6.83
C ILE A 220 5.16 8.13 -8.28
N ALA A 221 6.02 7.19 -8.69
CA ALA A 221 6.52 7.06 -10.05
C ALA A 221 5.39 6.98 -11.08
N ASN A 222 4.43 6.08 -10.87
CA ASN A 222 3.28 5.90 -11.75
C ASN A 222 2.36 7.13 -11.77
N ARG A 223 2.15 7.78 -10.61
CA ARG A 223 1.38 9.03 -10.53
C ARG A 223 2.04 10.15 -11.36
N VAL A 224 3.36 10.27 -11.23
CA VAL A 224 4.13 11.26 -11.98
C VAL A 224 4.09 10.96 -13.49
N LEU A 225 4.29 9.70 -13.90
CA LEU A 225 4.20 9.28 -15.29
C LEU A 225 2.84 9.63 -15.91
N LYS A 226 1.74 9.40 -15.16
CA LYS A 226 0.40 9.79 -15.57
C LYS A 226 0.29 11.29 -15.83
N ARG A 227 0.86 12.12 -14.96
CA ARG A 227 0.88 13.58 -15.14
C ARG A 227 1.70 14.01 -16.35
N VAL A 228 2.88 13.43 -16.53
CA VAL A 228 3.70 13.70 -17.72
C VAL A 228 2.93 13.35 -19.00
N ARG A 229 2.18 12.23 -19.02
CA ARG A 229 1.29 11.88 -20.13
C ARG A 229 0.23 12.96 -20.37
N ASP A 230 -0.44 13.42 -19.31
CA ASP A 230 -1.50 14.44 -19.44
C ASP A 230 -0.94 15.73 -20.04
N PHE A 231 0.24 16.19 -19.63
CA PHE A 231 0.92 17.36 -20.22
C PHE A 231 1.30 17.14 -21.68
N ALA A 232 1.85 15.98 -22.02
CA ALA A 232 2.22 15.65 -23.40
C ALA A 232 0.98 15.61 -24.33
N GLN A 233 -0.12 15.06 -23.82
CA GLN A 233 -1.38 15.02 -24.57
C GLN A 233 -1.94 16.42 -24.88
N VAL A 234 -1.93 17.32 -23.89
CA VAL A 234 -2.38 18.71 -24.07
C VAL A 234 -1.48 19.47 -25.06
N LYS A 235 -0.18 19.23 -25.02
CA LYS A 235 0.80 19.84 -25.95
C LYS A 235 0.85 19.14 -27.32
N ASN A 236 0.07 18.07 -27.54
CA ASN A 236 0.10 17.26 -28.77
C ASN A 236 1.48 16.71 -29.11
N VAL A 237 2.29 16.35 -28.09
CA VAL A 237 3.62 15.75 -28.25
C VAL A 237 3.45 14.31 -28.71
N LYS A 238 4.09 13.94 -29.83
CA LYS A 238 4.03 12.56 -30.38
C LYS A 238 4.93 11.57 -29.65
N GLU A 239 6.06 12.04 -29.17
CA GLU A 239 7.04 11.26 -28.41
C GLU A 239 7.60 12.13 -27.28
N ILE A 240 7.48 11.66 -26.06
CA ILE A 240 7.90 12.39 -24.85
C ILE A 240 9.41 12.23 -24.70
N ASN A 241 10.14 13.31 -24.81
CA ASN A 241 11.59 13.37 -24.60
C ASN A 241 11.94 13.87 -23.17
N LEU A 242 13.23 13.95 -22.87
CA LEU A 242 13.75 14.39 -21.55
C LEU A 242 13.29 15.81 -21.21
N GLU A 243 13.26 16.73 -22.18
CA GLU A 243 12.88 18.14 -21.96
C GLU A 243 11.40 18.27 -21.64
N ASP A 244 10.55 17.52 -22.35
CA ASP A 244 9.11 17.43 -22.07
C ASP A 244 8.84 16.90 -20.67
N ALA A 245 9.55 15.85 -20.27
CA ALA A 245 9.47 15.28 -18.92
C ALA A 245 9.86 16.28 -17.85
N ARG A 246 11.00 16.98 -18.01
CA ARG A 246 11.46 18.03 -17.07
C ARG A 246 10.49 19.18 -16.97
N SER A 247 10.04 19.72 -18.11
CA SER A 247 9.03 20.79 -18.14
C SER A 247 7.74 20.42 -17.43
N SER A 248 7.31 19.15 -17.59
CA SER A 248 6.11 18.64 -16.91
C SER A 248 6.34 18.50 -15.40
N LEU A 249 7.49 17.96 -14.97
CA LEU A 249 7.88 17.81 -13.56
C LEU A 249 7.98 19.16 -12.84
N ASP A 250 8.58 20.14 -13.48
CA ASP A 250 8.69 21.50 -12.94
C ASP A 250 7.31 22.17 -12.81
N SER A 251 6.42 21.94 -13.79
CA SER A 251 5.04 22.47 -13.77
C SER A 251 4.19 21.89 -12.64
N ILE A 252 4.45 20.66 -12.20
CA ILE A 252 3.81 20.04 -11.02
C ILE A 252 4.55 20.29 -9.71
N GLY A 253 5.64 21.07 -9.74
CA GLY A 253 6.38 21.53 -8.57
C GLY A 253 7.31 20.50 -7.94
N ILE A 254 7.71 19.46 -8.69
CA ILE A 254 8.66 18.42 -8.24
C ILE A 254 10.07 18.83 -8.72
N ASP A 255 10.98 19.08 -7.77
CA ASP A 255 12.35 19.47 -8.09
C ASP A 255 13.25 18.26 -8.49
N GLU A 256 14.53 18.54 -8.78
CA GLU A 256 15.51 17.54 -9.21
C GLU A 256 15.72 16.41 -8.18
N ASN A 257 15.47 16.66 -6.89
CA ASN A 257 15.56 15.68 -5.81
C ASN A 257 14.23 14.95 -5.55
N GLY A 258 13.18 15.26 -6.33
CA GLY A 258 11.84 14.70 -6.14
C GLY A 258 11.07 15.34 -5.00
N LEU A 259 11.50 16.53 -4.51
CA LEU A 259 10.85 17.24 -3.41
C LEU A 259 9.71 18.11 -3.93
N GLU A 260 8.58 18.05 -3.25
CA GLU A 260 7.43 18.94 -3.47
C GLU A 260 7.61 20.25 -2.69
N ASN A 261 6.76 21.25 -2.94
CA ASN A 261 6.83 22.54 -2.27
C ASN A 261 6.79 22.44 -0.74
N MET A 262 5.97 21.54 -0.19
CA MET A 262 5.87 21.33 1.26
C MET A 262 7.17 20.75 1.82
N ASP A 263 7.75 19.74 1.16
CA ASP A 263 9.03 19.15 1.58
C ASP A 263 10.12 20.22 1.68
N ARG A 264 10.20 21.10 0.68
CA ARG A 264 11.18 22.21 0.67
C ARG A 264 10.95 23.21 1.79
N LYS A 265 9.68 23.54 2.10
CA LYS A 265 9.36 24.43 3.22
C LYS A 265 9.77 23.81 4.55
N ILE A 266 9.48 22.53 4.77
CA ILE A 266 9.86 21.80 5.99
C ILE A 266 11.38 21.77 6.11
N LEU A 267 12.11 21.37 5.04
CA LEU A 267 13.58 21.33 5.05
C LEU A 267 14.19 22.72 5.29
N LYS A 268 13.65 23.75 4.63
CA LYS A 268 14.12 25.13 4.84
C LYS A 268 13.92 25.58 6.28
N ASN A 269 12.78 25.27 6.88
CA ASN A 269 12.50 25.59 8.29
C ASN A 269 13.47 24.84 9.22
N LEU A 270 13.70 23.56 9.01
CA LEU A 270 14.66 22.76 9.77
C LEU A 270 16.08 23.34 9.71
N ILE A 271 16.54 23.75 8.53
CA ILE A 271 17.88 24.28 8.33
C ILE A 271 18.00 25.68 8.94
N VAL A 272 17.07 26.58 8.61
CA VAL A 272 17.17 28.00 8.97
C VAL A 272 16.85 28.26 10.44
N ASN A 273 15.77 27.66 10.95
CA ASN A 273 15.25 27.95 12.29
C ASN A 273 15.77 26.97 13.36
N HIS A 274 16.23 25.79 12.97
CA HIS A 274 16.64 24.74 13.90
C HIS A 274 18.07 24.22 13.66
N ASN A 275 18.86 24.87 12.80
CA ASN A 275 20.25 24.51 12.47
C ASN A 275 20.45 23.03 12.14
N GLY A 276 19.43 22.37 11.52
CA GLY A 276 19.45 20.93 11.22
C GLY A 276 19.30 20.03 12.45
N GLY A 277 19.01 20.59 13.62
CA GLY A 277 18.84 19.85 14.88
C GLY A 277 17.52 19.08 14.98
N PRO A 278 17.37 18.22 15.99
CA PRO A 278 16.13 17.48 16.20
C PRO A 278 14.98 18.43 16.54
N THR A 279 13.89 18.35 15.78
CA THR A 279 12.64 19.08 16.04
C THR A 279 11.48 18.12 16.11
N CYS A 280 10.47 18.45 16.94
CA CYS A 280 9.21 17.74 16.93
C CYS A 280 8.45 18.05 15.64
N LEU A 281 7.95 17.05 14.94
CA LEU A 281 7.15 17.21 13.72
C LEU A 281 5.91 18.10 13.91
N LEU A 282 5.36 18.17 15.14
CA LEU A 282 4.29 19.08 15.51
C LEU A 282 4.69 20.55 15.31
N TYR A 283 5.88 20.94 15.75
CA TYR A 283 6.36 22.33 15.59
C TYR A 283 6.68 22.69 14.14
N THR A 284 6.99 21.71 13.29
CA THR A 284 7.23 21.96 11.86
C THR A 284 5.95 22.11 11.07
N SER A 285 4.85 21.45 11.48
CA SER A 285 3.52 21.64 10.90
C SER A 285 2.93 23.00 11.29
N ASP A 286 3.00 23.37 12.55
CA ASP A 286 2.52 24.67 13.04
C ASP A 286 3.26 25.86 12.40
N ALA A 287 4.58 25.74 12.25
CA ALA A 287 5.37 26.76 11.54
C ALA A 287 5.05 26.87 10.03
N ALA A 288 4.50 25.81 9.42
CA ALA A 288 3.99 25.86 8.05
C ALA A 288 2.60 26.54 7.99
N ASP A 289 1.79 26.38 9.02
CA ASP A 289 0.45 26.99 9.15
C ASP A 289 0.53 28.48 9.51
N GLU A 290 1.49 28.90 10.35
CA GLU A 290 1.76 30.31 10.62
C GLU A 290 2.12 31.11 9.35
N GLY A 291 2.78 30.45 8.38
CA GLY A 291 3.05 31.02 7.06
C GLY A 291 1.80 31.23 6.20
N LEU A 292 0.66 30.64 6.57
CA LEU A 292 -0.65 30.77 5.92
C LEU A 292 -1.62 31.68 6.66
N GLY A 293 -1.21 32.29 7.79
CA GLY A 293 -2.02 33.25 8.54
C GLY A 293 -3.23 32.65 9.27
N VAL A 294 -3.19 31.36 9.63
CA VAL A 294 -4.18 30.71 10.46
C VAL A 294 -3.71 30.78 11.92
N ASP A 295 -4.23 31.78 12.63
CA ASP A 295 -4.03 31.95 14.06
C ASP A 295 -4.95 30.94 14.79
N LEU A 296 -4.39 29.82 15.23
CA LEU A 296 -5.07 28.90 16.14
C LEU A 296 -4.80 29.38 17.57
N GLY A 297 -5.59 30.38 17.97
CA GLY A 297 -5.55 30.95 19.31
C GLY A 297 -5.88 29.94 20.40
N GLY A 298 -5.10 30.00 21.47
CA GLY A 298 -5.38 29.57 22.81
C GLY A 298 -4.88 28.25 23.28
#